data_d4c237079e86578b6d7685c0ea6f9842
#
_entry.id   d4c237079e86578b6d7685c0ea6f9842
#
_cell.length_a   1.000
_cell.length_b   1.000
_cell.length_c   1.000
_cell.angle_alpha   90.00
_cell.angle_beta   90.00
_cell.angle_gamma   90.00
#
_symmetry.space_group_name_H-M   'P 1'
#
loop_
_entity.id
_entity.type
_entity.pdbx_description
1 polymer ?
#
loop_
_entity_poly.entity_id
_entity_poly.type
_entity_poly.pdbx_seq_one_letter_code
_entity_poly.pdbx_strand_id
1 'polypeptide(L)'
;VPGDPKTLPTPLLVAAAETLRHLGPRRFSLTAVAETAGVSRGTVHNTLGTRDAAISAALDHLSAAFIESLTAEINQQTTLADQVAAAAVLISAHRRKKASTPRGINQGVLILLLEHGNEALIRRSVQLWKPLVRAAKHRGEVAAGTDAGRASEWIMRMLFSFELLPPIHVDLDSPRAVRRFVGDHIVAGLNGASHPTQQVKEISA
;
A
#
# COMPACT_ATOMS: atom_id res chain seq x y z
N VAL A 1 -35.41 -8.07 -4.47
CA VAL A 1 -34.60 -7.39 -3.43
C VAL A 1 -33.17 -7.86 -3.62
N PRO A 2 -32.17 -6.98 -3.95
CA PRO A 2 -30.79 -7.38 -4.01
C PRO A 2 -30.35 -7.76 -2.58
N GLY A 3 -29.84 -8.98 -2.40
CA GLY A 3 -29.38 -9.46 -1.12
C GLY A 3 -28.23 -8.58 -0.61
N ASP A 4 -28.29 -8.27 0.67
CA ASP A 4 -27.22 -7.61 1.45
C ASP A 4 -25.87 -8.27 1.12
N PRO A 5 -24.80 -7.51 0.88
CA PRO A 5 -23.47 -8.09 0.66
C PRO A 5 -23.15 -8.91 1.91
N LYS A 6 -23.13 -10.25 1.76
CA LYS A 6 -22.78 -11.17 2.85
C LYS A 6 -21.43 -10.75 3.39
N THR A 7 -21.43 -10.13 4.56
CA THR A 7 -20.19 -9.86 5.31
C THR A 7 -19.51 -11.21 5.56
N LEU A 8 -18.38 -11.45 4.92
CA LEU A 8 -17.65 -12.70 5.06
C LEU A 8 -17.13 -12.86 6.50
N PRO A 9 -17.19 -14.06 7.09
CA PRO A 9 -16.69 -14.28 8.44
C PRO A 9 -15.19 -13.94 8.55
N THR A 10 -14.85 -13.02 9.43
CA THR A 10 -13.47 -12.55 9.67
C THR A 10 -12.48 -13.70 9.89
N PRO A 11 -12.77 -14.78 10.65
CA PRO A 11 -11.80 -15.87 10.83
C PRO A 11 -11.42 -16.59 9.52
N LEU A 12 -12.36 -16.77 8.60
CA LEU A 12 -12.07 -17.40 7.31
C LEU A 12 -11.28 -16.46 6.37
N LEU A 13 -11.52 -15.16 6.43
CA LEU A 13 -10.72 -14.17 5.69
C LEU A 13 -9.29 -14.12 6.21
N VAL A 14 -9.09 -14.15 7.52
CA VAL A 14 -7.76 -14.21 8.15
C VAL A 14 -7.04 -15.49 7.71
N ALA A 15 -7.67 -16.66 7.81
CA ALA A 15 -7.09 -17.92 7.38
C ALA A 15 -6.73 -17.93 5.89
N ALA A 16 -7.60 -17.39 5.02
CA ALA A 16 -7.32 -17.26 3.60
C ALA A 16 -6.13 -16.31 3.34
N ALA A 17 -6.07 -15.17 4.04
CA ALA A 17 -4.96 -14.23 3.95
C ALA A 17 -3.63 -14.84 4.41
N GLU A 18 -3.62 -15.58 5.51
CA GLU A 18 -2.45 -16.30 6.00
C GLU A 18 -2.00 -17.37 5.02
N THR A 19 -2.93 -18.20 4.52
CA THR A 19 -2.65 -19.22 3.51
C THR A 19 -2.04 -18.59 2.25
N LEU A 20 -2.60 -17.47 1.79
CA LEU A 20 -2.09 -16.76 0.61
C LEU A 20 -0.68 -16.22 0.82
N ARG A 21 -0.41 -15.66 2.01
CA ARG A 21 0.94 -15.15 2.37
C ARG A 21 1.98 -16.26 2.44
N HIS A 22 1.62 -17.41 2.99
CA HIS A 22 2.55 -18.53 3.17
C HIS A 22 2.80 -19.33 1.90
N LEU A 23 1.75 -19.62 1.14
CA LEU A 23 1.85 -20.51 -0.02
C LEU A 23 1.98 -19.76 -1.35
N GLY A 24 1.62 -18.47 -1.38
CA GLY A 24 1.47 -17.70 -2.60
C GLY A 24 0.28 -18.13 -3.45
N PRO A 25 -0.09 -17.32 -4.48
CA PRO A 25 -1.28 -17.60 -5.30
C PRO A 25 -1.23 -18.94 -6.04
N ARG A 26 -0.03 -19.37 -6.47
CA ARG A 26 0.12 -20.63 -7.24
C ARG A 26 -0.24 -21.87 -6.42
N ARG A 27 0.13 -21.90 -5.15
CA ARG A 27 -0.10 -23.03 -4.23
C ARG A 27 -1.31 -22.87 -3.33
N PHE A 28 -2.00 -21.73 -3.41
CA PHE A 28 -3.23 -21.49 -2.66
C PHE A 28 -4.32 -22.48 -3.06
N SER A 29 -5.01 -23.05 -2.07
CA SER A 29 -6.15 -23.92 -2.28
C SER A 29 -7.17 -23.78 -1.15
N LEU A 30 -8.46 -24.08 -1.47
CA LEU A 30 -9.50 -24.06 -0.43
C LEU A 30 -9.28 -25.13 0.65
N THR A 31 -8.57 -26.23 0.31
CA THR A 31 -8.17 -27.24 1.29
C THR A 31 -7.15 -26.68 2.27
N ALA A 32 -6.11 -25.97 1.79
CA ALA A 32 -5.14 -25.33 2.66
C ALA A 32 -5.77 -24.26 3.55
N VAL A 33 -6.75 -23.50 3.05
CA VAL A 33 -7.51 -22.54 3.87
C VAL A 33 -8.31 -23.27 4.95
N ALA A 34 -8.95 -24.39 4.60
CA ALA A 34 -9.71 -25.22 5.55
C ALA A 34 -8.82 -25.75 6.68
N GLU A 35 -7.62 -26.23 6.35
CA GLU A 35 -6.62 -26.68 7.32
C GLU A 35 -6.19 -25.54 8.24
N THR A 36 -5.88 -24.35 7.67
CA THR A 36 -5.50 -23.16 8.46
C THR A 36 -6.63 -22.69 9.38
N ALA A 37 -7.87 -22.76 8.91
CA ALA A 37 -9.06 -22.31 9.67
C ALA A 37 -9.61 -23.36 10.63
N GLY A 38 -9.16 -24.62 10.56
CA GLY A 38 -9.72 -25.73 11.37
C GLY A 38 -11.16 -26.08 11.01
N VAL A 39 -11.57 -25.93 9.75
CA VAL A 39 -12.93 -26.18 9.26
C VAL A 39 -12.95 -27.15 8.06
N SER A 40 -14.13 -27.58 7.62
CA SER A 40 -14.23 -28.39 6.41
C SER A 40 -13.99 -27.58 5.14
N ARG A 41 -13.46 -28.24 4.08
CA ARG A 41 -13.35 -27.64 2.74
C ARG A 41 -14.70 -27.14 2.21
N GLY A 42 -15.78 -27.87 2.52
CA GLY A 42 -17.15 -27.48 2.13
C GLY A 42 -17.56 -26.17 2.79
N THR A 43 -17.23 -25.96 4.04
CA THR A 43 -17.47 -24.70 4.76
C THR A 43 -16.75 -23.53 4.07
N VAL A 44 -15.49 -23.70 3.71
CA VAL A 44 -14.70 -22.67 3.00
C VAL A 44 -15.33 -22.37 1.64
N HIS A 45 -15.67 -23.39 0.85
CA HIS A 45 -16.29 -23.23 -0.46
C HIS A 45 -17.66 -22.53 -0.38
N ASN A 46 -18.50 -22.90 0.58
CA ASN A 46 -19.81 -22.27 0.76
C ASN A 46 -19.72 -20.80 1.19
N THR A 47 -18.61 -20.42 1.85
CA THR A 47 -18.42 -19.07 2.39
C THR A 47 -17.63 -18.17 1.44
N LEU A 48 -16.48 -18.64 0.95
CA LEU A 48 -15.56 -17.84 0.13
C LEU A 48 -15.75 -18.10 -1.39
N GLY A 49 -16.53 -19.12 -1.76
CA GLY A 49 -16.79 -19.47 -3.15
C GLY A 49 -15.65 -20.24 -3.82
N THR A 50 -15.37 -19.88 -5.05
CA THR A 50 -14.28 -20.48 -5.84
C THR A 50 -12.91 -20.11 -5.30
N ARG A 51 -11.86 -20.83 -5.76
CA ARG A 51 -10.47 -20.51 -5.44
C ARG A 51 -10.11 -19.05 -5.74
N ASP A 52 -10.51 -18.55 -6.89
CA ASP A 52 -10.18 -17.19 -7.33
C ASP A 52 -10.96 -16.14 -6.54
N ALA A 53 -12.22 -16.42 -6.18
CA ALA A 53 -13.00 -15.57 -5.27
C ALA A 53 -12.36 -15.51 -3.87
N ALA A 54 -11.87 -16.65 -3.36
CA ALA A 54 -11.17 -16.70 -2.07
C ALA A 54 -9.83 -15.95 -2.10
N ILE A 55 -9.06 -16.01 -3.20
CA ILE A 55 -7.86 -15.21 -3.40
C ILE A 55 -8.19 -13.72 -3.42
N SER A 56 -9.22 -13.32 -4.19
CA SER A 56 -9.66 -11.92 -4.24
C SER A 56 -10.05 -11.39 -2.86
N ALA A 57 -10.85 -12.14 -2.12
CA ALA A 57 -11.27 -11.78 -0.76
C ALA A 57 -10.06 -11.66 0.21
N ALA A 58 -9.09 -12.58 0.11
CA ALA A 58 -7.87 -12.54 0.89
C ALA A 58 -7.01 -11.30 0.56
N LEU A 59 -6.86 -10.96 -0.72
CA LEU A 59 -6.14 -9.75 -1.16
C LEU A 59 -6.83 -8.46 -0.70
N ASP A 60 -8.15 -8.40 -0.77
CA ASP A 60 -8.92 -7.27 -0.27
C ASP A 60 -8.75 -7.09 1.24
N HIS A 61 -8.78 -8.19 2.01
CA HIS A 61 -8.54 -8.18 3.44
C HIS A 61 -7.12 -7.69 3.78
N LEU A 62 -6.10 -8.22 3.09
CA LEU A 62 -4.70 -7.79 3.28
C LEU A 62 -4.50 -6.32 2.92
N SER A 63 -5.13 -5.84 1.85
CA SER A 63 -5.09 -4.44 1.44
C SER A 63 -5.72 -3.53 2.49
N ALA A 64 -6.88 -3.92 3.03
CA ALA A 64 -7.55 -3.15 4.07
C ALA A 64 -6.70 -3.06 5.34
N ALA A 65 -6.16 -4.20 5.82
CA ALA A 65 -5.30 -4.25 6.99
C ALA A 65 -4.01 -3.43 6.81
N PHE A 66 -3.41 -3.45 5.61
CA PHE A 66 -2.24 -2.64 5.29
C PHE A 66 -2.54 -1.13 5.34
N ILE A 67 -3.65 -0.70 4.73
CA ILE A 67 -4.08 0.71 4.75
C ILE A 67 -4.45 1.15 6.17
N GLU A 68 -5.08 0.30 6.97
CA GLU A 68 -5.38 0.57 8.37
C GLU A 68 -4.10 0.81 9.18
N SER A 69 -3.09 -0.06 9.04
CA SER A 69 -1.79 0.09 9.70
C SER A 69 -1.08 1.38 9.29
N LEU A 70 -1.10 1.73 7.99
CA LEU A 70 -0.57 3.00 7.49
C LEU A 70 -1.30 4.19 8.10
N THR A 71 -2.62 4.13 8.13
CA THR A 71 -3.46 5.21 8.67
C THR A 71 -3.19 5.45 10.16
N ALA A 72 -3.01 4.39 10.93
CA ALA A 72 -2.68 4.49 12.35
C ALA A 72 -1.36 5.23 12.60
N GLU A 73 -0.31 4.92 11.83
CA GLU A 73 1.00 5.59 11.93
C GLU A 73 0.94 7.06 11.44
N ILE A 74 0.26 7.31 10.33
CA ILE A 74 0.11 8.63 9.72
C ILE A 74 -0.64 9.59 10.65
N ASN A 75 -1.70 9.12 11.31
CA ASN A 75 -2.54 9.94 12.18
C ASN A 75 -1.83 10.40 13.47
N GLN A 76 -0.71 9.80 13.81
CA GLN A 76 0.14 10.26 14.92
C GLN A 76 1.00 11.48 14.54
N GLN A 77 1.02 11.86 13.27
CA GLN A 77 1.88 12.92 12.74
C GLN A 77 1.05 14.14 12.34
N THR A 78 1.65 15.33 12.49
CA THR A 78 0.97 16.59 12.23
C THR A 78 1.30 17.20 10.87
N THR A 79 2.53 17.04 10.38
CA THR A 79 2.98 17.58 9.10
C THR A 79 2.94 16.53 8.00
N LEU A 80 2.77 16.95 6.74
CA LEU A 80 2.80 16.02 5.60
C LEU A 80 4.16 15.30 5.52
N ALA A 81 5.25 16.02 5.81
CA ALA A 81 6.59 15.43 5.79
C ALA A 81 6.73 14.29 6.80
N ASP A 82 6.25 14.48 8.03
CA ASP A 82 6.29 13.45 9.07
C ASP A 82 5.34 12.29 8.75
N GLN A 83 4.17 12.58 8.18
CA GLN A 83 3.20 11.58 7.74
C GLN A 83 3.79 10.66 6.66
N VAL A 84 4.41 11.22 5.63
CA VAL A 84 5.07 10.45 4.56
C VAL A 84 6.27 9.68 5.11
N ALA A 85 7.04 10.30 6.02
CA ALA A 85 8.19 9.66 6.65
C ALA A 85 7.79 8.48 7.56
N ALA A 86 6.70 8.60 8.32
CA ALA A 86 6.17 7.50 9.14
C ALA A 86 5.74 6.32 8.27
N ALA A 87 5.03 6.59 7.18
CA ALA A 87 4.65 5.57 6.20
C ALA A 87 5.87 4.87 5.57
N ALA A 88 6.89 5.63 5.17
CA ALA A 88 8.13 5.09 4.61
C ALA A 88 8.88 4.18 5.59
N VAL A 89 8.95 4.59 6.87
CA VAL A 89 9.56 3.78 7.96
C VAL A 89 8.79 2.48 8.15
N LEU A 90 7.45 2.52 8.17
CA LEU A 90 6.61 1.33 8.31
C LEU A 90 6.84 0.35 7.13
N ILE A 91 6.85 0.84 5.89
CA ILE A 91 7.09 0.05 4.69
C ILE A 91 8.49 -0.57 4.71
N SER A 92 9.51 0.21 5.06
CA SER A 92 10.89 -0.29 5.20
C SER A 92 11.02 -1.38 6.28
N ALA A 93 10.27 -1.26 7.39
CA ALA A 93 10.22 -2.28 8.44
C ALA A 93 9.57 -3.60 7.97
N HIS A 94 8.56 -3.53 7.10
CA HIS A 94 7.97 -4.71 6.48
C HIS A 94 8.97 -5.43 5.56
N ARG A 95 9.75 -4.69 4.79
CA ARG A 95 10.83 -5.23 3.97
C ARG A 95 11.89 -5.99 4.79
N ARG A 96 12.30 -5.46 5.95
CA ARG A 96 13.24 -6.12 6.87
C ARG A 96 12.72 -7.47 7.37
N LYS A 97 11.47 -7.52 7.82
CA LYS A 97 10.84 -8.77 8.27
C LYS A 97 10.86 -9.85 7.19
N LYS A 98 10.72 -9.46 5.92
CA LYS A 98 10.82 -10.36 4.77
C LYS A 98 12.24 -10.87 4.55
N ALA A 99 13.25 -10.02 4.68
CA ALA A 99 14.66 -10.40 4.47
C ALA A 99 15.15 -11.44 5.47
N SER A 100 14.59 -11.48 6.68
CA SER A 100 14.92 -12.47 7.73
C SER A 100 14.16 -13.79 7.61
N THR A 101 13.24 -13.93 6.63
CA THR A 101 12.46 -15.17 6.42
C THR A 101 13.12 -16.02 5.31
N PRO A 102 13.20 -17.38 5.44
CA PRO A 102 13.78 -18.25 4.43
C PRO A 102 13.17 -17.99 3.04
N ARG A 103 14.03 -17.91 2.01
CA ARG A 103 13.62 -17.66 0.62
C ARG A 103 12.53 -18.64 0.19
N GLY A 104 11.39 -18.12 -0.23
CA GLY A 104 10.30 -18.88 -0.87
C GLY A 104 9.03 -19.08 -0.02
N ILE A 105 9.01 -18.70 1.26
CA ILE A 105 7.89 -19.02 2.14
C ILE A 105 7.01 -17.80 2.50
N ASN A 106 7.46 -16.57 2.28
CA ASN A 106 6.65 -15.38 2.59
C ASN A 106 6.87 -14.28 1.53
N GLN A 107 5.96 -14.14 0.58
CA GLN A 107 5.91 -12.93 -0.24
C GLN A 107 5.54 -11.74 0.66
N GLY A 108 6.28 -10.62 0.55
CA GLY A 108 5.89 -9.39 1.22
C GLY A 108 4.46 -9.02 0.83
N VAL A 109 3.64 -8.62 1.80
CA VAL A 109 2.22 -8.29 1.56
C VAL A 109 2.09 -7.27 0.44
N LEU A 110 2.94 -6.25 0.42
CA LEU A 110 2.88 -5.22 -0.60
C LEU A 110 3.19 -5.75 -2.00
N ILE A 111 4.19 -6.63 -2.15
CA ILE A 111 4.50 -7.25 -3.45
C ILE A 111 3.33 -8.10 -3.91
N LEU A 112 2.78 -8.92 -3.02
CA LEU A 112 1.62 -9.76 -3.32
C LEU A 112 0.42 -8.92 -3.80
N LEU A 113 0.17 -7.80 -3.12
CA LEU A 113 -0.90 -6.87 -3.49
C LEU A 113 -0.65 -6.15 -4.82
N LEU A 114 0.62 -5.81 -5.13
CA LEU A 114 0.97 -5.17 -6.40
C LEU A 114 0.90 -6.14 -7.59
N GLU A 115 1.30 -7.40 -7.39
CA GLU A 115 1.28 -8.41 -8.45
C GLU A 115 -0.11 -8.97 -8.73
N HIS A 116 -0.96 -9.06 -7.71
CA HIS A 116 -2.22 -9.81 -7.81
C HIS A 116 -3.46 -9.04 -7.33
N GLY A 117 -3.29 -7.92 -6.64
CA GLY A 117 -4.35 -7.19 -5.93
C GLY A 117 -5.07 -6.15 -6.76
N ASN A 118 -5.23 -6.30 -8.07
CA ASN A 118 -5.92 -5.34 -8.91
C ASN A 118 -5.52 -3.87 -8.60
N GLU A 119 -6.10 -2.89 -9.24
CA GLU A 119 -5.84 -1.46 -8.95
C GLU A 119 -6.38 -0.99 -7.57
N ALA A 120 -7.02 -1.87 -6.79
CA ALA A 120 -7.69 -1.50 -5.54
C ALA A 120 -6.71 -0.90 -4.51
N LEU A 121 -5.53 -1.51 -4.32
CA LEU A 121 -4.50 -0.97 -3.42
C LEU A 121 -4.05 0.42 -3.85
N ILE A 122 -3.77 0.60 -5.14
CA ILE A 122 -3.32 1.88 -5.71
C ILE A 122 -4.38 2.96 -5.47
N ARG A 123 -5.65 2.67 -5.80
CA ARG A 123 -6.75 3.61 -5.57
C ARG A 123 -6.94 3.96 -4.10
N ARG A 124 -6.92 2.95 -3.20
CA ARG A 124 -7.03 3.17 -1.75
C ARG A 124 -5.87 4.03 -1.22
N SER A 125 -4.65 3.78 -1.69
CA SER A 125 -3.47 4.58 -1.30
C SER A 125 -3.59 6.03 -1.75
N VAL A 126 -3.99 6.30 -2.99
CA VAL A 126 -4.23 7.68 -3.48
C VAL A 126 -5.34 8.36 -2.69
N GLN A 127 -6.43 7.65 -2.37
CA GLN A 127 -7.51 8.21 -1.57
C GLN A 127 -7.10 8.52 -0.13
N LEU A 128 -6.21 7.73 0.47
CA LEU A 128 -5.61 8.01 1.78
C LEU A 128 -4.82 9.32 1.78
N TRP A 129 -3.96 9.54 0.78
CA TRP A 129 -3.08 10.71 0.74
C TRP A 129 -3.78 12.00 0.32
N LYS A 130 -4.83 11.93 -0.48
CA LYS A 130 -5.50 13.12 -1.05
C LYS A 130 -6.00 14.14 -0.02
N PRO A 131 -6.71 13.76 1.07
CA PRO A 131 -7.10 14.71 2.12
C PRO A 131 -5.88 15.27 2.88
N LEU A 132 -4.83 14.48 3.10
CA LEU A 132 -3.62 14.91 3.80
C LEU A 132 -2.86 15.98 3.00
N VAL A 133 -2.71 15.78 1.69
CA VAL A 133 -2.12 16.79 0.80
C VAL A 133 -2.95 18.08 0.78
N ARG A 134 -4.29 17.98 0.75
CA ARG A 134 -5.16 19.16 0.84
C ARG A 134 -4.98 19.93 2.15
N ALA A 135 -4.93 19.20 3.27
CA ALA A 135 -4.67 19.80 4.57
C ALA A 135 -3.30 20.47 4.64
N ALA A 136 -2.26 19.84 4.09
CA ALA A 136 -0.92 20.41 3.99
C ALA A 136 -0.88 21.70 3.13
N LYS A 137 -1.64 21.75 2.03
CA LYS A 137 -1.82 23.00 1.25
C LYS A 137 -2.42 24.13 2.09
N HIS A 138 -3.44 23.83 2.87
CA HIS A 138 -4.09 24.82 3.76
C HIS A 138 -3.13 25.32 4.85
N ARG A 139 -2.19 24.48 5.29
CA ARG A 139 -1.15 24.87 6.25
C ARG A 139 0.07 25.54 5.63
N GLY A 140 0.14 25.63 4.29
CA GLY A 140 1.28 26.20 3.58
C GLY A 140 2.51 25.29 3.50
N GLU A 141 2.37 24.00 3.81
CA GLU A 141 3.47 23.01 3.75
C GLU A 141 3.82 22.61 2.32
N VAL A 142 2.88 22.73 1.39
CA VAL A 142 3.08 22.53 -0.04
C VAL A 142 2.49 23.69 -0.82
N ALA A 143 3.04 23.94 -2.01
CA ALA A 143 2.66 25.06 -2.86
C ALA A 143 1.13 25.07 -3.14
N ALA A 144 0.53 26.26 -3.14
CA ALA A 144 -0.92 26.43 -3.36
C ALA A 144 -1.39 25.87 -4.72
N GLY A 145 -0.54 25.88 -5.73
CA GLY A 145 -0.81 25.34 -7.07
C GLY A 145 -0.72 23.80 -7.16
N THR A 146 -0.27 23.11 -6.12
CA THR A 146 -0.09 21.65 -6.13
C THR A 146 -1.43 20.94 -6.37
N ASP A 147 -1.51 20.10 -7.40
CA ASP A 147 -2.65 19.20 -7.61
C ASP A 147 -2.60 18.05 -6.61
N ALA A 148 -3.65 17.95 -5.79
CA ALA A 148 -3.70 16.96 -4.71
C ALA A 148 -3.75 15.52 -5.21
N GLY A 149 -4.31 15.25 -6.39
CA GLY A 149 -4.34 13.91 -6.98
C GLY A 149 -2.96 13.47 -7.43
N ARG A 150 -2.28 14.30 -8.22
CA ARG A 150 -0.91 14.04 -8.71
C ARG A 150 0.09 13.92 -7.57
N ALA A 151 0.01 14.80 -6.57
CA ALA A 151 0.86 14.74 -5.38
C ALA A 151 0.64 13.45 -4.59
N SER A 152 -0.62 13.01 -4.43
CA SER A 152 -0.93 11.74 -3.77
C SER A 152 -0.40 10.54 -4.53
N GLU A 153 -0.51 10.54 -5.85
CA GLU A 153 0.07 9.50 -6.71
C GLU A 153 1.60 9.50 -6.63
N TRP A 154 2.24 10.67 -6.62
CA TRP A 154 3.68 10.81 -6.42
C TRP A 154 4.14 10.19 -5.09
N ILE A 155 3.49 10.58 -3.99
CA ILE A 155 3.78 10.05 -2.66
C ILE A 155 3.66 8.52 -2.66
N MET A 156 2.55 7.98 -3.16
CA MET A 156 2.30 6.55 -3.23
C MET A 156 3.39 5.82 -4.04
N ARG A 157 3.76 6.32 -5.22
CA ARG A 157 4.80 5.74 -6.06
C ARG A 157 6.15 5.72 -5.36
N MET A 158 6.53 6.83 -4.70
CA MET A 158 7.79 6.91 -3.95
C MET A 158 7.79 5.97 -2.75
N LEU A 159 6.69 5.87 -2.01
CA LEU A 159 6.57 4.95 -0.88
C LEU A 159 6.70 3.48 -1.30
N PHE A 160 6.12 3.09 -2.42
CA PHE A 160 6.23 1.72 -2.91
C PHE A 160 7.67 1.37 -3.32
N SER A 161 8.47 2.35 -3.76
CA SER A 161 9.86 2.12 -4.09
C SER A 161 10.69 1.61 -2.90
N PHE A 162 10.34 1.96 -1.66
CA PHE A 162 11.02 1.47 -0.45
C PHE A 162 10.86 -0.05 -0.24
N GLU A 163 9.79 -0.65 -0.73
CA GLU A 163 9.60 -2.10 -0.70
C GLU A 163 10.22 -2.79 -1.91
N LEU A 164 10.10 -2.17 -3.10
CA LEU A 164 10.40 -2.81 -4.37
C LEU A 164 11.88 -2.74 -4.75
N LEU A 165 12.54 -1.64 -4.39
CA LEU A 165 13.92 -1.39 -4.81
C LEU A 165 14.91 -1.64 -3.66
N PRO A 166 16.05 -2.30 -3.94
CA PRO A 166 17.10 -2.46 -2.95
C PRO A 166 17.75 -1.10 -2.63
N PRO A 167 18.18 -0.87 -1.37
CA PRO A 167 18.93 0.33 -1.03
C PRO A 167 20.32 0.31 -1.68
N ILE A 168 20.77 1.49 -2.14
CA ILE A 168 22.14 1.67 -2.67
C ILE A 168 22.89 2.67 -1.79
N HIS A 169 22.35 3.86 -1.60
CA HIS A 169 22.99 4.94 -0.83
C HIS A 169 22.21 5.35 0.42
N VAL A 170 20.94 4.95 0.52
CA VAL A 170 20.10 5.24 1.68
C VAL A 170 20.00 4.00 2.54
N ASP A 171 20.39 4.12 3.81
CA ASP A 171 20.17 3.05 4.79
C ASP A 171 18.68 2.97 5.14
N LEU A 172 17.97 2.04 4.47
CA LEU A 172 16.54 1.80 4.71
C LEU A 172 16.27 1.05 6.03
N ASP A 173 17.32 0.59 6.72
CA ASP A 173 17.19 -0.04 8.03
C ASP A 173 17.29 1.00 9.18
N SER A 174 17.69 2.21 8.87
CA SER A 174 17.71 3.34 9.78
C SER A 174 16.47 4.23 9.62
N PRO A 175 15.53 4.27 10.59
CA PRO A 175 14.38 5.17 10.55
C PRO A 175 14.78 6.64 10.37
N ARG A 176 15.92 7.05 10.94
CA ARG A 176 16.45 8.43 10.81
C ARG A 176 16.87 8.73 9.37
N ALA A 177 17.56 7.80 8.70
CA ALA A 177 17.98 7.96 7.31
C ALA A 177 16.77 8.01 6.37
N VAL A 178 15.78 7.15 6.59
CA VAL A 178 14.52 7.13 5.84
C VAL A 178 13.77 8.47 6.00
N ARG A 179 13.60 8.97 7.22
CA ARG A 179 12.94 10.26 7.48
C ARG A 179 13.64 11.42 6.78
N ARG A 180 14.97 11.46 6.85
CA ARG A 180 15.75 12.49 6.16
C ARG A 180 15.54 12.42 4.64
N PHE A 181 15.67 11.23 4.05
CA PHE A 181 15.49 11.04 2.61
C PHE A 181 14.10 11.47 2.14
N VAL A 182 13.06 11.16 2.90
CA VAL A 182 11.68 11.58 2.59
C VAL A 182 11.57 13.10 2.60
N GLY A 183 12.08 13.77 3.62
CA GLY A 183 12.05 15.24 3.72
C GLY A 183 12.80 15.92 2.59
N ASP A 184 14.04 15.48 2.35
CA ASP A 184 14.96 16.12 1.40
C ASP A 184 14.54 15.91 -0.09
N HIS A 185 13.86 14.78 -0.41
CA HIS A 185 13.64 14.41 -1.80
C HIS A 185 12.16 14.21 -2.17
N ILE A 186 11.36 13.57 -1.31
CA ILE A 186 9.98 13.24 -1.67
C ILE A 186 9.05 14.44 -1.45
N VAL A 187 9.09 15.02 -0.25
CA VAL A 187 8.19 16.15 0.08
C VAL A 187 8.71 17.45 -0.53
N ALA A 188 10.03 17.67 -0.56
CA ALA A 188 10.63 18.80 -1.26
C ALA A 188 10.28 18.83 -2.76
N GLY A 189 10.17 17.65 -3.39
CA GLY A 189 9.74 17.53 -4.79
C GLY A 189 8.31 18.04 -5.06
N LEU A 190 7.45 18.09 -4.03
CA LEU A 190 6.10 18.67 -4.16
C LEU A 190 6.12 20.21 -4.20
N ASN A 191 7.20 20.84 -3.73
CA ASN A 191 7.36 22.28 -3.68
C ASN A 191 8.15 22.84 -4.88
N GLY A 192 8.88 21.98 -5.61
CA GLY A 192 9.81 22.38 -6.66
C GLY A 192 9.21 22.60 -8.06
N ALA A 193 7.95 22.34 -8.29
CA ALA A 193 7.36 22.34 -9.63
C ALA A 193 6.50 23.57 -9.93
N SER A 194 7.06 24.77 -9.77
CA SER A 194 6.62 25.93 -10.53
C SER A 194 7.39 25.95 -11.87
N HIS A 195 7.12 25.01 -12.76
CA HIS A 195 7.54 25.17 -14.15
C HIS A 195 6.71 26.31 -14.76
N PRO A 196 7.35 27.40 -15.23
CA PRO A 196 6.64 28.35 -16.07
C PRO A 196 6.17 27.59 -17.31
N THR A 197 4.89 27.65 -17.59
CA THR A 197 4.30 27.18 -18.84
C THR A 197 5.09 27.84 -19.98
N GLN A 198 5.98 27.12 -20.64
CA GLN A 198 6.55 27.57 -21.89
C GLN A 198 5.39 27.64 -22.89
N GLN A 199 4.98 28.88 -23.18
CA GLN A 199 4.16 29.14 -24.34
C GLN A 199 4.96 28.65 -25.56
N VAL A 200 4.49 27.55 -26.13
CA VAL A 200 4.89 27.13 -27.46
C VAL A 200 4.43 28.28 -28.39
N LYS A 201 5.36 29.16 -28.76
CA LYS A 201 5.16 30.05 -29.88
C LYS A 201 4.98 29.16 -31.10
N GLU A 202 3.75 29.11 -31.62
CA GLU A 202 3.51 28.68 -33.00
C GLU A 202 4.40 29.53 -33.92
N ILE A 203 5.36 28.90 -34.53
CA ILE A 203 6.10 29.44 -35.64
C ILE A 203 5.25 29.16 -36.87
N SER A 204 4.40 30.13 -37.23
CA SER A 204 3.84 30.21 -38.57
C SER A 204 4.93 30.72 -39.50
N ALA A 205 5.29 29.91 -40.47
CA ALA A 205 5.90 30.33 -41.76
C ALA A 205 5.41 29.36 -42.83
#